data_9cc1244154c7f5b59aa051599de702c9
#
_entry.id   9cc1244154c7f5b59aa051599de702c9
#
_cell.length_a   1.000
_cell.length_b   1.000
_cell.length_c   1.000
_cell.angle_alpha   90.00
_cell.angle_beta   90.00
_cell.angle_gamma   90.00
#
_symmetry.space_group_name_H-M   'P 1'
#
loop_
_entity.id
_entity.type
_entity.pdbx_description
1 polymer ?
#
loop_
_entity_poly.entity_id
_entity_poly.type
_entity_poly.pdbx_seq_one_letter_code
_entity_poly.pdbx_strand_id
1 'polypeptide(L)'
;MSQIRVINGTYRGYNVVNSVFELVSGFQTGSKGGYVSVKNNGTFPRCPDVIRIKVDSISDIEYTAGTPVTDNIIKMAKPVEPAETDEQAMDRIRERFEILHEMTKACVNGDIRAMIVSGPPGVGKSYGVEQEIDKATLFDKLAGKKLRAEVVKGSATPIGLYQTLYKYSDANSVIVFDDCDSILLDDVSLNLLKGALDSGKKRKISWLSESSTLRREGIPDQFEFKGSVIFITNLKFDGMKSQKLRDHLDALQSRCHYLDLTLDTMRDKLLRIRQIAADGLLFADYEFAPEVQDSIIDFMVANKDRLREV
;
A
#
# COMPACT_ATOMS: atom_id res chain seq x y z
N MET A 1 14.49 45.20 26.38
CA MET A 1 13.90 44.39 25.32
C MET A 1 12.57 43.88 25.80
N SER A 2 11.57 43.92 24.94
CA SER A 2 10.23 43.42 25.35
C SER A 2 10.27 41.90 25.46
N GLN A 3 9.70 41.36 26.53
CA GLN A 3 9.65 39.92 26.77
C GLN A 3 8.20 39.46 26.83
N ILE A 4 8.00 38.18 26.55
CA ILE A 4 6.69 37.55 26.59
C ILE A 4 6.80 36.22 27.34
N ARG A 5 5.90 35.97 28.28
CA ARG A 5 5.68 34.69 28.90
C ARG A 5 4.64 33.94 28.11
N VAL A 6 4.96 32.75 27.62
CA VAL A 6 3.99 31.81 27.05
C VAL A 6 3.50 30.94 28.18
N ILE A 7 2.24 31.11 28.56
CA ILE A 7 1.58 30.35 29.63
C ILE A 7 1.31 28.93 29.13
N ASN A 8 0.74 28.82 27.92
CA ASN A 8 0.49 27.56 27.27
C ASN A 8 0.67 27.70 25.74
N GLY A 9 1.51 26.87 25.15
CA GLY A 9 1.79 26.92 23.71
C GLY A 9 2.51 25.67 23.21
N THR A 10 2.65 25.57 21.90
CA THR A 10 3.33 24.42 21.27
C THR A 10 4.26 24.84 20.15
N TYR A 11 5.39 24.16 19.99
CA TYR A 11 6.33 24.36 18.88
C TYR A 11 6.98 23.04 18.45
N ARG A 12 6.71 22.59 17.20
CA ARG A 12 7.30 21.38 16.58
C ARG A 12 7.34 20.14 17.50
N GLY A 13 6.24 19.89 18.26
CA GLY A 13 6.16 18.75 19.19
C GLY A 13 6.79 19.02 20.56
N TYR A 14 7.10 20.27 20.88
CA TYR A 14 7.45 20.72 22.22
C TYR A 14 6.25 21.43 22.85
N ASN A 15 5.95 21.09 24.09
CA ASN A 15 4.98 21.83 24.88
C ASN A 15 5.72 22.96 25.62
N VAL A 16 5.25 24.19 25.47
CA VAL A 16 5.86 25.39 26.02
C VAL A 16 4.93 25.93 27.09
N VAL A 17 5.31 25.78 28.34
CA VAL A 17 4.48 26.16 29.50
C VAL A 17 5.25 27.10 30.43
N ASN A 18 4.63 28.22 30.79
CA ASN A 18 5.19 29.22 31.69
C ASN A 18 6.63 29.67 31.33
N SER A 19 6.96 29.70 30.05
CA SER A 19 8.31 29.99 29.56
C SER A 19 8.40 31.41 29.05
N VAL A 20 9.49 32.12 29.38
CA VAL A 20 9.73 33.52 29.01
C VAL A 20 10.74 33.61 27.89
N PHE A 21 10.39 34.35 26.84
CA PHE A 21 11.20 34.55 25.65
C PHE A 21 11.40 36.06 25.36
N GLU A 22 12.44 36.38 24.59
CA GLU A 22 12.57 37.69 23.98
C GLU A 22 11.55 37.81 22.83
N LEU A 23 10.69 38.83 22.91
CA LEU A 23 9.62 39.07 21.96
C LEU A 23 10.16 39.65 20.65
N VAL A 24 9.76 39.06 19.54
CA VAL A 24 9.98 39.61 18.19
C VAL A 24 8.68 40.21 17.63
N SER A 25 7.55 39.49 17.75
CA SER A 25 6.24 39.99 17.35
C SER A 25 5.17 39.41 18.27
N GLY A 26 4.23 40.24 18.71
CA GLY A 26 3.11 39.82 19.59
C GLY A 26 2.17 38.84 18.95
N PHE A 27 1.04 38.57 19.62
CA PHE A 27 0.03 37.66 19.17
C PHE A 27 -0.47 38.01 17.76
N GLN A 28 -0.48 37.01 16.89
CA GLN A 28 -0.98 37.11 15.52
C GLN A 28 -1.85 35.87 15.21
N THR A 29 -2.84 36.05 14.35
CA THR A 29 -3.71 34.98 13.88
C THR A 29 -3.33 34.59 12.46
N GLY A 30 -3.02 33.32 12.22
CA GLY A 30 -2.72 32.78 10.91
C GLY A 30 -3.73 31.71 10.47
N SER A 31 -3.55 31.14 9.29
CA SER A 31 -4.43 30.08 8.75
C SER A 31 -4.48 28.79 9.60
N LYS A 32 -3.52 28.60 10.50
CA LYS A 32 -3.40 27.43 11.40
C LYS A 32 -3.62 27.75 12.89
N GLY A 33 -4.23 28.89 13.21
CA GLY A 33 -4.48 29.36 14.57
C GLY A 33 -3.58 30.52 15.00
N GLY A 34 -3.63 30.88 16.30
CA GLY A 34 -2.83 31.97 16.88
C GLY A 34 -1.38 31.56 17.08
N TYR A 35 -0.49 32.56 17.03
CA TYR A 35 0.95 32.36 17.32
C TYR A 35 1.62 33.65 17.80
N VAL A 36 2.75 33.49 18.49
CA VAL A 36 3.69 34.58 18.83
C VAL A 36 5.04 34.29 18.20
N SER A 37 5.75 35.35 17.78
CA SER A 37 7.12 35.23 17.27
C SER A 37 8.13 35.64 18.34
N VAL A 38 9.05 34.74 18.65
CA VAL A 38 10.05 34.95 19.72
C VAL A 38 11.45 34.51 19.25
N LYS A 39 12.49 35.03 19.94
CA LYS A 39 13.86 34.54 19.71
C LYS A 39 14.07 33.16 20.35
N ASN A 40 14.71 32.28 19.60
CA ASN A 40 15.02 30.94 20.07
C ASN A 40 16.11 30.88 21.11
N ASN A 41 17.13 31.76 21.03
CA ASN A 41 18.27 31.81 21.96
C ASN A 41 18.90 30.43 22.30
N GLY A 42 18.82 29.47 21.34
CA GLY A 42 19.34 28.11 21.54
C GLY A 42 18.38 27.14 22.28
N THR A 43 17.23 27.60 22.72
CA THR A 43 16.24 26.79 23.45
C THR A 43 15.76 25.56 22.66
N PHE A 44 15.55 25.73 21.34
CA PHE A 44 15.17 24.65 20.46
C PHE A 44 16.32 24.31 19.51
N PRO A 45 16.99 23.13 19.68
CA PRO A 45 18.12 22.74 18.86
C PRO A 45 17.77 22.64 17.37
N ARG A 46 18.70 23.05 16.50
CA ARG A 46 18.54 22.98 15.03
C ARG A 46 17.32 23.73 14.48
N CYS A 47 16.82 24.74 15.22
CA CYS A 47 15.75 25.62 14.78
C CYS A 47 16.29 27.04 14.48
N PRO A 48 15.58 27.84 13.65
CA PRO A 48 15.95 29.22 13.35
C PRO A 48 16.03 30.08 14.61
N ASP A 49 16.76 31.24 14.52
CA ASP A 49 16.87 32.20 15.62
C ASP A 49 15.55 32.87 15.98
N VAL A 50 14.62 32.96 15.04
CA VAL A 50 13.26 33.46 15.27
C VAL A 50 12.28 32.30 14.98
N ILE A 51 11.44 31.99 15.98
CA ILE A 51 10.49 30.92 15.91
C ILE A 51 9.07 31.44 16.18
N ARG A 52 8.05 30.69 15.69
CA ARG A 52 6.63 30.97 15.94
C ARG A 52 6.08 29.90 16.86
N ILE A 53 5.76 30.26 18.09
CA ILE A 53 5.12 29.37 19.06
C ILE A 53 3.61 29.48 18.84
N LYS A 54 2.95 28.36 18.60
CA LYS A 54 1.51 28.31 18.49
C LYS A 54 0.88 28.49 19.88
N VAL A 55 -0.10 29.37 19.97
CA VAL A 55 -0.91 29.63 21.17
C VAL A 55 -2.38 29.70 20.74
N ASP A 56 -3.27 29.18 21.54
CA ASP A 56 -4.68 29.10 21.14
C ASP A 56 -5.42 30.42 21.34
N SER A 57 -5.02 31.19 22.36
CA SER A 57 -5.65 32.45 22.72
C SER A 57 -4.61 33.50 23.17
N ILE A 58 -5.00 34.77 23.16
CA ILE A 58 -4.21 35.85 23.75
C ILE A 58 -4.06 35.69 25.27
N SER A 59 -4.95 34.97 25.93
CA SER A 59 -4.86 34.64 27.36
C SER A 59 -3.74 33.62 27.68
N ASP A 60 -3.19 32.95 26.66
CA ASP A 60 -2.07 32.02 26.82
C ASP A 60 -0.70 32.71 26.83
N ILE A 61 -0.70 34.04 26.79
CA ILE A 61 0.50 34.86 26.81
C ILE A 61 0.39 36.03 27.79
N GLU A 62 1.55 36.45 28.33
CA GLU A 62 1.67 37.60 29.20
C GLU A 62 2.92 38.41 28.83
N TYR A 63 2.79 39.72 28.69
CA TYR A 63 3.94 40.61 28.44
C TYR A 63 4.66 40.87 29.76
N THR A 64 5.96 40.53 29.82
CA THR A 64 6.74 40.66 31.07
C THR A 64 8.05 41.36 30.82
N ALA A 65 8.63 41.94 31.89
CA ALA A 65 9.98 42.48 31.93
C ALA A 65 10.83 41.58 32.84
N GLY A 66 11.34 40.47 32.34
CA GLY A 66 12.16 39.53 33.10
C GLY A 66 13.27 38.89 32.25
N THR A 67 14.14 38.06 32.85
CA THR A 67 15.09 37.25 32.11
C THR A 67 14.34 36.04 31.47
N PRO A 68 14.72 35.61 30.26
CA PRO A 68 14.14 34.43 29.64
C PRO A 68 14.27 33.18 30.54
N VAL A 69 13.15 32.51 30.82
CA VAL A 69 13.10 31.26 31.58
C VAL A 69 12.41 30.22 30.69
N THR A 70 13.12 29.17 30.34
CA THR A 70 12.65 28.12 29.40
C THR A 70 12.64 26.71 29.99
N ASP A 71 12.74 26.62 31.36
CA ASP A 71 12.88 25.34 32.05
C ASP A 71 11.65 24.43 31.94
N ASN A 72 10.50 24.99 31.54
CA ASN A 72 9.23 24.25 31.40
C ASN A 72 8.93 23.81 29.95
N ILE A 73 9.95 23.74 29.09
CA ILE A 73 9.80 23.25 27.71
C ILE A 73 9.99 21.74 27.70
N ILE A 74 8.90 21.03 27.54
CA ILE A 74 8.86 19.55 27.52
C ILE A 74 8.49 19.09 26.13
N LYS A 75 9.28 18.16 25.56
CA LYS A 75 8.93 17.50 24.32
C LYS A 75 7.61 16.74 24.55
N MET A 76 6.58 17.07 23.76
CA MET A 76 5.33 16.30 23.78
C MET A 76 5.67 14.85 23.45
N ALA A 77 5.44 13.94 24.39
CA ALA A 77 5.31 12.54 24.04
C ALA A 77 4.14 12.43 23.09
N LYS A 78 4.35 11.84 21.90
CA LYS A 78 3.20 11.38 21.11
C LYS A 78 2.36 10.52 22.06
N PRO A 79 1.01 10.64 22.04
CA PRO A 79 0.18 9.69 22.74
C PRO A 79 0.71 8.30 22.36
N VAL A 80 1.19 7.54 23.32
CA VAL A 80 1.52 6.14 23.10
C VAL A 80 0.16 5.49 22.95
N GLU A 81 -0.28 5.30 21.70
CA GLU A 81 -1.38 4.40 21.44
C GLU A 81 -0.98 3.08 22.13
N PRO A 82 -1.89 2.46 22.91
CA PRO A 82 -1.59 1.18 23.54
C PRO A 82 -1.06 0.25 22.46
N ALA A 83 0.12 -0.32 22.68
CA ALA A 83 0.77 -1.19 21.71
C ALA A 83 -0.22 -2.29 21.32
N GLU A 84 -0.51 -2.41 20.01
CA GLU A 84 -1.39 -3.43 19.45
C GLU A 84 -0.97 -4.81 19.97
N THR A 85 -1.91 -5.58 20.52
CA THR A 85 -1.65 -6.95 20.98
C THR A 85 -1.41 -7.88 19.78
N ASP A 86 -0.83 -9.07 20.02
CA ASP A 86 -0.62 -10.04 18.94
C ASP A 86 -1.95 -10.52 18.36
N GLU A 87 -2.98 -10.66 19.18
CA GLU A 87 -4.34 -11.02 18.73
C GLU A 87 -4.92 -9.95 17.80
N GLN A 88 -4.85 -8.69 18.19
CA GLN A 88 -5.33 -7.57 17.36
C GLN A 88 -4.56 -7.48 16.05
N ALA A 89 -3.24 -7.68 16.06
CA ALA A 89 -2.41 -7.72 14.85
C ALA A 89 -2.79 -8.90 13.95
N MET A 90 -3.04 -10.08 14.52
CA MET A 90 -3.50 -11.26 13.77
C MET A 90 -4.88 -11.01 13.14
N ASP A 91 -5.82 -10.43 13.85
CA ASP A 91 -7.16 -10.12 13.32
C ASP A 91 -7.06 -9.10 12.18
N ARG A 92 -6.28 -8.04 12.33
CA ARG A 92 -6.02 -7.06 11.27
C ARG A 92 -5.39 -7.70 10.01
N ILE A 93 -4.45 -8.62 10.20
CA ILE A 93 -3.81 -9.35 9.09
C ILE A 93 -4.85 -10.27 8.43
N ARG A 94 -5.63 -11.02 9.20
CA ARG A 94 -6.67 -11.92 8.69
C ARG A 94 -7.70 -11.16 7.85
N GLU A 95 -8.22 -10.05 8.35
CA GLU A 95 -9.18 -9.20 7.66
C GLU A 95 -8.67 -8.77 6.27
N ARG A 96 -7.40 -8.39 6.15
CA ARG A 96 -6.81 -8.01 4.84
C ARG A 96 -6.81 -9.18 3.84
N PHE A 97 -6.57 -10.39 4.30
CA PHE A 97 -6.62 -11.58 3.44
C PHE A 97 -8.05 -12.02 3.12
N GLU A 98 -9.01 -11.81 4.02
CA GLU A 98 -10.44 -11.98 3.73
C GLU A 98 -10.89 -11.01 2.64
N ILE A 99 -10.47 -9.74 2.72
CA ILE A 99 -10.70 -8.75 1.67
C ILE A 99 -10.09 -9.21 0.33
N LEU A 100 -8.87 -9.78 0.33
CA LEU A 100 -8.26 -10.35 -0.88
C LEU A 100 -9.16 -11.41 -1.51
N HIS A 101 -9.68 -12.35 -0.73
CA HIS A 101 -10.56 -13.41 -1.22
C HIS A 101 -11.86 -12.84 -1.79
N GLU A 102 -12.53 -11.94 -1.08
CA GLU A 102 -13.77 -11.32 -1.53
C GLU A 102 -13.58 -10.48 -2.82
N MET A 103 -12.51 -9.70 -2.90
CA MET A 103 -12.21 -8.91 -4.09
C MET A 103 -11.84 -9.80 -5.29
N THR A 104 -11.15 -10.93 -5.06
CA THR A 104 -10.85 -11.90 -6.11
C THR A 104 -12.13 -12.52 -6.65
N LYS A 105 -13.07 -12.91 -5.79
CA LYS A 105 -14.41 -13.39 -6.20
C LYS A 105 -15.16 -12.35 -7.02
N ALA A 106 -15.12 -11.08 -6.59
CA ALA A 106 -15.76 -9.99 -7.32
C ALA A 106 -15.15 -9.78 -8.72
N CYS A 107 -13.81 -9.94 -8.88
CA CYS A 107 -13.15 -9.94 -10.19
C CYS A 107 -13.64 -11.12 -11.06
N VAL A 108 -13.71 -12.33 -10.49
CA VAL A 108 -14.18 -13.55 -11.18
C VAL A 108 -15.63 -13.43 -11.65
N ASN A 109 -16.48 -12.79 -10.85
CA ASN A 109 -17.88 -12.56 -11.19
C ASN A 109 -18.09 -11.38 -12.15
N GLY A 110 -17.03 -10.57 -12.41
CA GLY A 110 -17.10 -9.39 -13.27
C GLY A 110 -17.66 -8.14 -12.57
N ASP A 111 -17.85 -8.18 -11.26
CA ASP A 111 -18.31 -7.03 -10.46
C ASP A 111 -17.21 -5.96 -10.34
N ILE A 112 -15.95 -6.39 -10.30
CA ILE A 112 -14.75 -5.54 -10.28
C ILE A 112 -13.97 -5.75 -11.57
N ARG A 113 -13.58 -4.65 -12.23
CA ARG A 113 -12.82 -4.67 -13.50
C ARG A 113 -11.36 -4.97 -13.33
N ALA A 114 -10.77 -4.44 -12.24
CA ALA A 114 -9.36 -4.65 -11.97
C ALA A 114 -9.02 -4.47 -10.48
N MET A 115 -8.02 -5.24 -10.06
CA MET A 115 -7.43 -5.17 -8.73
C MET A 115 -5.90 -5.22 -8.84
N ILE A 116 -5.24 -4.43 -8.01
CA ILE A 116 -3.79 -4.52 -7.78
C ILE A 116 -3.57 -5.00 -6.35
N VAL A 117 -2.85 -6.10 -6.20
CA VAL A 117 -2.44 -6.67 -4.92
C VAL A 117 -0.95 -6.44 -4.75
N SER A 118 -0.58 -5.58 -3.83
CA SER A 118 0.81 -5.26 -3.51
C SER A 118 1.19 -5.81 -2.13
N GLY A 119 2.46 -6.11 -1.94
CA GLY A 119 2.98 -6.55 -0.64
C GLY A 119 4.29 -7.33 -0.78
N PRO A 120 5.00 -7.62 0.31
CA PRO A 120 6.27 -8.34 0.26
C PRO A 120 6.09 -9.78 -0.25
N PRO A 121 7.17 -10.40 -0.76
CA PRO A 121 7.14 -11.80 -1.15
C PRO A 121 6.83 -12.70 0.07
N GLY A 122 6.30 -13.89 -0.18
CA GLY A 122 6.09 -14.91 0.84
C GLY A 122 4.85 -14.74 1.74
N VAL A 123 4.07 -13.65 1.64
CA VAL A 123 2.90 -13.42 2.51
C VAL A 123 1.64 -14.19 2.10
N GLY A 124 1.64 -14.87 0.95
CA GLY A 124 0.50 -15.67 0.47
C GLY A 124 -0.41 -14.96 -0.53
N LYS A 125 0.04 -13.88 -1.19
CA LYS A 125 -0.74 -13.14 -2.21
C LYS A 125 -1.22 -14.05 -3.34
N SER A 126 -0.26 -14.68 -4.05
CA SER A 126 -0.53 -15.54 -5.20
C SER A 126 -1.39 -16.73 -4.81
N TYR A 127 -1.09 -17.36 -3.67
CA TYR A 127 -1.85 -18.50 -3.17
C TYR A 127 -3.33 -18.14 -2.92
N GLY A 128 -3.60 -17.01 -2.25
CA GLY A 128 -4.98 -16.57 -1.98
C GLY A 128 -5.78 -16.29 -3.24
N VAL A 129 -5.16 -15.67 -4.25
CA VAL A 129 -5.81 -15.42 -5.55
C VAL A 129 -6.01 -16.71 -6.32
N GLU A 130 -5.00 -17.58 -6.43
CA GLU A 130 -5.08 -18.85 -7.17
C GLU A 130 -6.15 -19.78 -6.60
N GLN A 131 -6.29 -19.86 -5.27
CA GLN A 131 -7.35 -20.66 -4.65
C GLN A 131 -8.75 -20.27 -5.12
N GLU A 132 -9.04 -18.96 -5.20
CA GLU A 132 -10.35 -18.48 -5.65
C GLU A 132 -10.54 -18.69 -7.16
N ILE A 133 -9.49 -18.55 -7.96
CA ILE A 133 -9.51 -18.86 -9.38
C ILE A 133 -9.76 -20.38 -9.61
N ASP A 134 -9.08 -21.23 -8.86
CA ASP A 134 -9.24 -22.68 -8.98
C ASP A 134 -10.67 -23.14 -8.61
N LYS A 135 -11.23 -22.61 -7.52
CA LYS A 135 -12.63 -22.84 -7.15
C LYS A 135 -13.59 -22.42 -8.27
N ALA A 136 -13.37 -21.23 -8.84
CA ALA A 136 -14.24 -20.68 -9.87
C ALA A 136 -14.16 -21.43 -11.21
N THR A 137 -12.99 -21.99 -11.54
CA THR A 137 -12.74 -22.70 -12.80
C THR A 137 -12.90 -24.22 -12.70
N LEU A 138 -13.18 -24.76 -11.51
CA LEU A 138 -13.26 -26.20 -11.27
C LEU A 138 -14.24 -26.90 -12.21
N PHE A 139 -15.47 -26.38 -12.37
CA PHE A 139 -16.48 -26.97 -13.25
C PHE A 139 -16.08 -26.88 -14.73
N ASP A 140 -15.43 -25.80 -15.15
CA ASP A 140 -14.94 -25.65 -16.52
C ASP A 140 -13.81 -26.66 -16.81
N LYS A 141 -12.91 -26.89 -15.84
CA LYS A 141 -11.86 -27.93 -15.89
C LYS A 141 -12.47 -29.34 -16.04
N LEU A 142 -13.41 -29.66 -15.17
CA LEU A 142 -14.08 -30.97 -15.18
C LEU A 142 -14.91 -31.21 -16.45
N ALA A 143 -15.51 -30.18 -17.02
CA ALA A 143 -16.31 -30.26 -18.24
C ALA A 143 -15.47 -30.17 -19.53
N GLY A 144 -14.14 -30.04 -19.45
CA GLY A 144 -13.24 -29.88 -20.60
C GLY A 144 -13.50 -28.62 -21.43
N LYS A 145 -14.09 -27.58 -20.81
CA LYS A 145 -14.36 -26.29 -21.45
C LYS A 145 -13.13 -25.39 -21.44
N LYS A 146 -13.13 -24.39 -22.32
CA LYS A 146 -12.14 -23.30 -22.28
C LYS A 146 -12.20 -22.63 -20.89
N LEU A 147 -11.08 -22.60 -20.20
CA LEU A 147 -10.98 -21.89 -18.93
C LEU A 147 -11.20 -20.39 -19.14
N ARG A 148 -12.02 -19.80 -18.30
CA ARG A 148 -12.29 -18.35 -18.29
C ARG A 148 -11.29 -17.55 -17.44
N ALA A 149 -10.29 -18.20 -16.87
CA ALA A 149 -9.22 -17.55 -16.13
C ALA A 149 -7.87 -18.08 -16.57
N GLU A 150 -6.87 -17.21 -16.53
CA GLU A 150 -5.46 -17.54 -16.77
C GLU A 150 -4.57 -16.81 -15.77
N VAL A 151 -3.59 -17.54 -15.23
CA VAL A 151 -2.53 -16.95 -14.40
C VAL A 151 -1.26 -16.90 -15.23
N VAL A 152 -0.81 -15.70 -15.52
CA VAL A 152 0.43 -15.42 -16.25
C VAL A 152 1.51 -15.07 -15.25
N LYS A 153 2.59 -15.86 -15.22
CA LYS A 153 3.75 -15.63 -14.32
C LYS A 153 4.98 -15.27 -15.15
N GLY A 154 5.78 -14.35 -14.63
CA GLY A 154 7.06 -13.96 -15.22
C GLY A 154 6.99 -12.73 -16.11
N SER A 155 7.38 -12.81 -17.40
CA SER A 155 7.51 -11.66 -18.28
C SER A 155 6.57 -11.74 -19.47
N ALA A 156 5.94 -10.62 -19.82
CA ALA A 156 5.14 -10.50 -21.02
C ALA A 156 5.60 -9.30 -21.87
N THR A 157 5.61 -9.48 -23.20
CA THR A 157 5.80 -8.37 -24.15
C THR A 157 4.48 -7.65 -24.41
N PRO A 158 4.47 -6.41 -24.92
CA PRO A 158 3.23 -5.72 -25.30
C PRO A 158 2.34 -6.51 -26.26
N ILE A 159 2.95 -7.23 -27.22
CA ILE A 159 2.20 -8.12 -28.15
C ILE A 159 1.58 -9.30 -27.38
N GLY A 160 2.35 -9.94 -26.52
CA GLY A 160 1.84 -11.04 -25.66
C GLY A 160 0.73 -10.58 -24.74
N LEU A 161 0.84 -9.38 -24.18
CA LEU A 161 -0.23 -8.77 -23.39
C LEU A 161 -1.50 -8.56 -24.26
N TYR A 162 -1.37 -7.99 -25.47
CA TYR A 162 -2.48 -7.79 -26.38
C TYR A 162 -3.19 -9.09 -26.73
N GLN A 163 -2.42 -10.15 -27.05
CA GLN A 163 -2.94 -11.49 -27.33
C GLN A 163 -3.68 -12.08 -26.12
N THR A 164 -3.14 -11.95 -24.94
CA THR A 164 -3.76 -12.45 -23.69
C THR A 164 -5.06 -11.70 -23.40
N LEU A 165 -5.07 -10.36 -23.55
CA LEU A 165 -6.27 -9.55 -23.38
C LEU A 165 -7.36 -9.94 -24.41
N TYR A 166 -6.99 -10.25 -25.66
CA TYR A 166 -7.94 -10.73 -26.67
C TYR A 166 -8.51 -12.11 -26.32
N LYS A 167 -7.66 -13.05 -25.95
CA LYS A 167 -8.04 -14.43 -25.60
C LYS A 167 -9.05 -14.50 -24.45
N TYR A 168 -8.97 -13.57 -23.50
CA TYR A 168 -9.82 -13.45 -22.30
C TYR A 168 -10.68 -12.18 -22.32
N SER A 169 -11.07 -11.72 -23.51
CA SER A 169 -11.88 -10.50 -23.66
C SER A 169 -13.36 -10.67 -23.32
N ASP A 170 -13.83 -11.89 -23.18
CA ASP A 170 -15.23 -12.20 -22.85
C ASP A 170 -15.59 -11.76 -21.41
N ALA A 171 -16.88 -11.48 -21.20
CA ALA A 171 -17.38 -11.22 -19.85
C ALA A 171 -17.14 -12.42 -18.91
N ASN A 172 -16.89 -12.14 -17.64
CA ASN A 172 -16.55 -13.13 -16.60
C ASN A 172 -15.25 -13.91 -16.87
N SER A 173 -14.41 -13.42 -17.78
CA SER A 173 -13.03 -13.90 -17.92
C SER A 173 -12.11 -13.09 -17.01
N VAL A 174 -11.09 -13.74 -16.43
CA VAL A 174 -10.13 -13.12 -15.51
C VAL A 174 -8.71 -13.43 -15.96
N ILE A 175 -7.87 -12.41 -15.99
CA ILE A 175 -6.43 -12.57 -16.19
C ILE A 175 -5.72 -12.17 -14.92
N VAL A 176 -4.88 -13.03 -14.39
CA VAL A 176 -4.00 -12.75 -13.26
C VAL A 176 -2.58 -12.57 -13.79
N PHE A 177 -1.99 -11.41 -13.61
CA PHE A 177 -0.58 -11.15 -13.86
C PHE A 177 0.16 -11.23 -12.52
N ASP A 178 0.88 -12.34 -12.31
CA ASP A 178 1.61 -12.65 -11.08
C ASP A 178 3.11 -12.41 -11.30
N ASP A 179 3.67 -11.43 -10.59
CA ASP A 179 5.06 -10.95 -10.75
C ASP A 179 5.44 -10.61 -12.20
N CYS A 180 4.46 -10.18 -13.01
CA CYS A 180 4.67 -9.70 -14.38
C CYS A 180 4.98 -8.20 -14.41
N ASP A 181 5.89 -7.74 -13.58
CA ASP A 181 6.20 -6.31 -13.40
C ASP A 181 6.66 -5.63 -14.69
N SER A 182 7.18 -6.38 -15.66
CA SER A 182 7.58 -5.86 -16.98
C SER A 182 6.45 -5.11 -17.69
N ILE A 183 5.19 -5.56 -17.57
CA ILE A 183 4.04 -4.89 -18.19
C ILE A 183 3.66 -3.59 -17.49
N LEU A 184 4.00 -3.45 -16.22
CA LEU A 184 3.77 -2.23 -15.42
C LEU A 184 4.90 -1.21 -15.61
N LEU A 185 6.04 -1.63 -16.17
CA LEU A 185 7.23 -0.81 -16.40
C LEU A 185 7.39 -0.40 -17.88
N ASP A 186 6.54 -0.92 -18.78
CA ASP A 186 6.59 -0.65 -20.23
C ASP A 186 5.45 0.29 -20.66
N ASP A 187 5.80 1.39 -21.33
CA ASP A 187 4.86 2.43 -21.76
C ASP A 187 3.74 1.90 -22.69
N VAL A 188 4.08 0.97 -23.60
CA VAL A 188 3.10 0.42 -24.56
C VAL A 188 2.11 -0.48 -23.84
N SER A 189 2.61 -1.35 -22.99
CA SER A 189 1.80 -2.22 -22.12
C SER A 189 0.86 -1.41 -21.21
N LEU A 190 1.38 -0.36 -20.57
CA LEU A 190 0.59 0.54 -19.74
C LEU A 190 -0.53 1.24 -20.52
N ASN A 191 -0.29 1.65 -21.76
CA ASN A 191 -1.32 2.25 -22.60
C ASN A 191 -2.41 1.23 -23.01
N LEU A 192 -2.05 -0.02 -23.31
CA LEU A 192 -3.00 -1.11 -23.53
C LEU A 192 -3.85 -1.37 -22.29
N LEU A 193 -3.22 -1.43 -21.13
CA LEU A 193 -3.91 -1.63 -19.83
C LEU A 193 -4.85 -0.47 -19.51
N LYS A 194 -4.47 0.77 -19.74
CA LYS A 194 -5.37 1.93 -19.57
C LYS A 194 -6.63 1.80 -20.44
N GLY A 195 -6.50 1.30 -21.68
CA GLY A 195 -7.63 1.00 -22.56
C GLY A 195 -8.49 -0.16 -22.06
N ALA A 196 -7.85 -1.24 -21.57
CA ALA A 196 -8.52 -2.42 -21.03
C ALA A 196 -9.30 -2.13 -19.73
N LEU A 197 -8.82 -1.19 -18.92
CA LEU A 197 -9.34 -0.89 -17.59
C LEU A 197 -10.10 0.46 -17.53
N ASP A 198 -10.39 1.04 -18.70
CA ASP A 198 -11.11 2.30 -18.76
C ASP A 198 -12.47 2.25 -18.06
N SER A 199 -12.86 3.35 -17.43
CA SER A 199 -14.13 3.48 -16.69
C SER A 199 -15.35 3.59 -17.61
N GLY A 200 -15.15 3.82 -18.92
CA GLY A 200 -16.19 3.94 -19.91
C GLY A 200 -17.05 2.68 -20.07
N LYS A 201 -18.21 2.84 -20.72
CA LYS A 201 -19.15 1.72 -20.97
C LYS A 201 -18.57 0.64 -21.89
N LYS A 202 -17.73 1.05 -22.87
CA LYS A 202 -17.10 0.15 -23.83
C LYS A 202 -15.59 0.31 -23.75
N ARG A 203 -14.91 -0.73 -23.33
CA ARG A 203 -13.45 -0.76 -23.20
C ARG A 203 -12.85 -1.33 -24.49
N LYS A 204 -12.47 -0.44 -25.40
CA LYS A 204 -11.87 -0.82 -26.68
C LYS A 204 -10.35 -0.74 -26.59
N ILE A 205 -9.69 -1.81 -27.00
CA ILE A 205 -8.24 -1.90 -27.11
C ILE A 205 -7.88 -1.97 -28.58
N SER A 206 -6.85 -1.24 -29.00
CA SER A 206 -6.41 -1.20 -30.38
C SER A 206 -4.91 -1.41 -30.48
N TRP A 207 -4.50 -2.20 -31.47
CA TRP A 207 -3.11 -2.37 -31.90
C TRP A 207 -2.99 -1.93 -33.35
N LEU A 208 -2.58 -0.68 -33.58
CA LEU A 208 -2.58 -0.07 -34.91
C LEU A 208 -1.26 -0.22 -35.68
N SER A 209 -0.34 -1.01 -35.16
CA SER A 209 0.92 -1.32 -35.85
C SER A 209 0.85 -2.66 -36.56
N GLU A 210 1.54 -2.78 -37.71
CA GLU A 210 1.64 -4.06 -38.41
C GLU A 210 2.30 -5.12 -37.53
N SER A 211 1.63 -6.28 -37.43
CA SER A 211 2.16 -7.44 -36.69
C SER A 211 1.83 -8.73 -37.45
N SER A 212 2.86 -9.37 -37.98
CA SER A 212 2.73 -10.69 -38.65
C SER A 212 2.22 -11.76 -37.67
N THR A 213 2.58 -11.65 -36.40
CA THR A 213 2.15 -12.59 -35.35
C THR A 213 0.66 -12.50 -35.10
N LEU A 214 0.12 -11.28 -34.91
CA LEU A 214 -1.33 -11.08 -34.70
C LEU A 214 -2.15 -11.52 -35.89
N ARG A 215 -1.70 -11.20 -37.14
CA ARG A 215 -2.38 -11.64 -38.37
C ARG A 215 -2.41 -13.17 -38.49
N ARG A 216 -1.30 -13.84 -38.20
CA ARG A 216 -1.20 -15.30 -38.26
C ARG A 216 -2.14 -15.98 -37.28
N GLU A 217 -2.36 -15.39 -36.12
CA GLU A 217 -3.26 -15.90 -35.08
C GLU A 217 -4.70 -15.43 -35.24
N GLY A 218 -4.99 -14.63 -36.27
CA GLY A 218 -6.36 -14.14 -36.53
C GLY A 218 -6.85 -13.13 -35.50
N ILE A 219 -5.93 -12.43 -34.80
CA ILE A 219 -6.28 -11.45 -33.78
C ILE A 219 -6.55 -10.11 -34.47
N PRO A 220 -7.72 -9.49 -34.26
CA PRO A 220 -8.07 -8.22 -34.90
C PRO A 220 -7.26 -7.05 -34.34
N ASP A 221 -7.12 -5.99 -35.14
CA ASP A 221 -6.43 -4.75 -34.73
C ASP A 221 -7.17 -3.98 -33.63
N GLN A 222 -8.43 -4.30 -33.39
CA GLN A 222 -9.26 -3.70 -32.33
C GLN A 222 -10.29 -4.71 -31.81
N PHE A 223 -10.50 -4.73 -30.49
CA PHE A 223 -11.57 -5.51 -29.87
C PHE A 223 -12.09 -4.82 -28.60
N GLU A 224 -13.26 -5.26 -28.12
CA GLU A 224 -13.83 -4.83 -26.86
C GLU A 224 -13.41 -5.83 -25.75
N PHE A 225 -12.85 -5.31 -24.66
CA PHE A 225 -12.46 -6.11 -23.51
C PHE A 225 -13.55 -6.02 -22.43
N LYS A 226 -14.12 -7.15 -22.02
CA LYS A 226 -15.15 -7.26 -20.99
C LYS A 226 -14.69 -8.02 -19.77
N GLY A 227 -13.50 -8.62 -19.83
CA GLY A 227 -12.91 -9.37 -18.73
C GLY A 227 -12.45 -8.49 -17.58
N SER A 228 -11.90 -9.13 -16.56
CA SER A 228 -11.28 -8.53 -15.38
C SER A 228 -9.79 -8.84 -15.32
N VAL A 229 -9.02 -7.99 -14.63
CA VAL A 229 -7.57 -8.17 -14.51
C VAL A 229 -7.16 -8.05 -13.04
N ILE A 230 -6.33 -8.97 -12.59
CA ILE A 230 -5.70 -8.94 -11.27
C ILE A 230 -4.19 -8.84 -11.45
N PHE A 231 -3.57 -7.83 -10.84
CA PHE A 231 -2.12 -7.69 -10.78
C PHE A 231 -1.64 -8.07 -9.39
N ILE A 232 -0.68 -8.99 -9.32
CA ILE A 232 0.04 -9.31 -8.08
C ILE A 232 1.48 -8.85 -8.28
N THR A 233 1.95 -7.96 -7.39
CA THR A 233 3.26 -7.34 -7.52
C THR A 233 3.94 -7.12 -6.17
N ASN A 234 5.27 -7.09 -6.20
CA ASN A 234 6.09 -6.67 -5.07
C ASN A 234 6.54 -5.19 -5.20
N LEU A 235 6.14 -4.50 -6.28
CA LEU A 235 6.49 -3.10 -6.52
C LEU A 235 5.80 -2.19 -5.51
N LYS A 236 6.56 -1.22 -5.00
CA LYS A 236 6.06 -0.09 -4.24
C LYS A 236 5.95 1.12 -5.17
N PHE A 237 4.74 1.53 -5.48
CA PHE A 237 4.49 2.61 -6.45
C PHE A 237 5.01 3.96 -5.96
N ASP A 238 4.95 4.22 -4.64
CA ASP A 238 5.40 5.48 -4.03
C ASP A 238 6.91 5.77 -4.15
N GLY A 239 7.74 4.74 -4.42
CA GLY A 239 9.19 4.84 -4.47
C GLY A 239 9.81 5.00 -5.86
N MET A 240 9.02 5.14 -6.93
CA MET A 240 9.50 5.18 -8.31
C MET A 240 10.27 6.48 -8.62
N LYS A 241 11.49 6.35 -9.18
CA LYS A 241 12.35 7.49 -9.53
C LYS A 241 11.88 8.25 -10.77
N SER A 242 11.27 7.57 -11.74
CA SER A 242 10.78 8.17 -12.99
C SER A 242 9.42 8.80 -12.77
N GLN A 243 9.31 10.13 -12.93
CA GLN A 243 8.03 10.84 -12.84
C GLN A 243 7.02 10.34 -13.87
N LYS A 244 7.45 10.16 -15.14
CA LYS A 244 6.58 9.65 -16.21
C LYS A 244 5.98 8.28 -15.86
N LEU A 245 6.79 7.37 -15.34
CA LEU A 245 6.32 6.05 -14.95
C LEU A 245 5.34 6.13 -13.77
N ARG A 246 5.61 7.00 -12.81
CA ARG A 246 4.72 7.27 -11.68
C ARG A 246 3.35 7.75 -12.15
N ASP A 247 3.32 8.77 -13.03
CA ASP A 247 2.07 9.31 -13.58
C ASP A 247 1.26 8.22 -14.33
N HIS A 248 1.94 7.28 -15.01
CA HIS A 248 1.30 6.15 -15.68
C HIS A 248 0.73 5.13 -14.68
N LEU A 249 1.46 4.81 -13.61
CA LEU A 249 1.03 3.88 -12.57
C LEU A 249 -0.11 4.48 -11.73
N ASP A 250 -0.05 5.78 -11.41
CA ASP A 250 -1.14 6.50 -10.74
C ASP A 250 -2.42 6.46 -11.57
N ALA A 251 -2.29 6.66 -12.89
CA ALA A 251 -3.42 6.55 -13.81
C ALA A 251 -3.98 5.12 -13.90
N LEU A 252 -3.16 4.09 -13.76
CA LEU A 252 -3.60 2.70 -13.70
C LEU A 252 -4.26 2.42 -12.34
N GLN A 253 -3.62 2.82 -11.25
CA GLN A 253 -4.13 2.64 -9.88
C GLN A 253 -5.50 3.29 -9.69
N SER A 254 -5.74 4.47 -10.30
CA SER A 254 -7.05 5.13 -10.26
C SER A 254 -8.19 4.34 -10.94
N ARG A 255 -7.86 3.32 -11.74
CA ARG A 255 -8.80 2.42 -12.45
C ARG A 255 -8.93 1.05 -11.80
N CYS A 256 -8.11 0.77 -10.79
CA CYS A 256 -8.05 -0.50 -10.09
C CYS A 256 -8.42 -0.32 -8.62
N HIS A 257 -8.98 -1.35 -8.03
CA HIS A 257 -8.99 -1.45 -6.57
C HIS A 257 -7.58 -1.84 -6.11
N TYR A 258 -7.02 -1.07 -5.18
CA TYR A 258 -5.68 -1.30 -4.66
C TYR A 258 -5.74 -1.92 -3.28
N LEU A 259 -5.14 -3.10 -3.12
CA LEU A 259 -5.04 -3.82 -1.86
C LEU A 259 -3.57 -3.95 -1.47
N ASP A 260 -3.21 -3.31 -0.36
CA ASP A 260 -1.88 -3.40 0.21
C ASP A 260 -1.84 -4.46 1.33
N LEU A 261 -1.08 -5.52 1.08
CA LEU A 261 -0.79 -6.60 2.02
C LEU A 261 0.60 -6.45 2.66
N THR A 262 1.14 -5.24 2.70
CA THR A 262 2.44 -4.99 3.33
C THR A 262 2.38 -5.34 4.82
N LEU A 263 3.32 -6.16 5.23
CA LEU A 263 3.63 -6.47 6.62
C LEU A 263 4.90 -5.71 7.00
N ASP A 264 4.72 -4.59 7.71
CA ASP A 264 5.80 -3.62 7.94
C ASP A 264 6.86 -4.12 8.92
N THR A 265 6.49 -5.03 9.82
CA THR A 265 7.38 -5.51 10.86
C THR A 265 7.67 -7.01 10.74
N MET A 266 8.82 -7.43 11.25
CA MET A 266 9.15 -8.86 11.38
C MET A 266 8.13 -9.58 12.28
N ARG A 267 7.57 -8.86 13.29
CA ARG A 267 6.48 -9.36 14.13
C ARG A 267 5.25 -9.73 13.30
N ASP A 268 4.78 -8.81 12.43
CA ASP A 268 3.61 -9.08 11.59
C ASP A 268 3.84 -10.26 10.64
N LYS A 269 5.04 -10.39 10.08
CA LYS A 269 5.40 -11.53 9.23
C LYS A 269 5.34 -12.85 10.00
N LEU A 270 5.89 -12.90 11.21
CA LEU A 270 5.86 -14.10 12.06
C LEU A 270 4.43 -14.43 12.51
N LEU A 271 3.61 -13.42 12.81
CA LEU A 271 2.19 -13.63 13.13
C LEU A 271 1.44 -14.20 11.92
N ARG A 272 1.74 -13.72 10.69
CA ARG A 272 1.16 -14.30 9.47
C ARG A 272 1.56 -15.75 9.27
N ILE A 273 2.82 -16.11 9.50
CA ILE A 273 3.27 -17.51 9.44
C ILE A 273 2.50 -18.38 10.43
N ARG A 274 2.31 -17.91 11.66
CA ARG A 274 1.52 -18.64 12.66
C ARG A 274 0.07 -18.86 12.21
N GLN A 275 -0.54 -17.86 11.54
CA GLN A 275 -1.87 -18.02 10.97
C GLN A 275 -1.89 -19.09 9.89
N ILE A 276 -0.97 -19.03 8.91
CA ILE A 276 -0.89 -20.00 7.80
C ILE A 276 -0.65 -21.42 8.34
N ALA A 277 0.15 -21.55 9.39
CA ALA A 277 0.39 -22.81 10.06
C ALA A 277 -0.86 -23.34 10.80
N ALA A 278 -1.56 -22.46 11.53
CA ALA A 278 -2.80 -22.79 12.22
C ALA A 278 -3.92 -23.23 11.25
N ASP A 279 -3.94 -22.64 10.04
CA ASP A 279 -4.85 -23.00 8.96
C ASP A 279 -4.43 -24.33 8.27
N GLY A 280 -3.32 -24.96 8.71
CA GLY A 280 -2.79 -26.20 8.17
C GLY A 280 -2.12 -26.10 6.81
N LEU A 281 -1.93 -24.87 6.29
CA LEU A 281 -1.46 -24.65 4.92
C LEU A 281 0.07 -24.61 4.81
N LEU A 282 0.78 -24.19 5.87
CA LEU A 282 2.24 -24.06 5.85
C LEU A 282 2.95 -25.40 5.66
N PHE A 283 2.41 -26.44 6.22
CA PHE A 283 2.97 -27.78 6.23
C PHE A 283 2.11 -28.81 5.48
N ALA A 284 1.19 -28.34 4.62
CA ALA A 284 0.22 -29.20 3.92
C ALA A 284 0.87 -30.32 3.09
N ASP A 285 2.07 -30.08 2.55
CA ASP A 285 2.82 -31.05 1.74
C ASP A 285 3.75 -31.96 2.57
N TYR A 286 3.73 -31.81 3.91
CA TYR A 286 4.63 -32.51 4.80
C TYR A 286 3.84 -33.26 5.88
N GLU A 287 4.21 -34.50 6.16
CA GLU A 287 3.63 -35.30 7.25
C GLU A 287 4.35 -35.03 8.60
N PHE A 288 4.40 -33.75 9.02
CA PHE A 288 5.00 -33.39 10.30
C PHE A 288 4.00 -33.54 11.45
N ALA A 289 4.42 -34.15 12.55
CA ALA A 289 3.65 -34.13 13.79
C ALA A 289 3.48 -32.69 14.30
N PRO A 290 2.38 -32.34 14.99
CA PRO A 290 2.12 -30.98 15.46
C PRO A 290 3.26 -30.38 16.28
N GLU A 291 3.90 -31.21 17.13
CA GLU A 291 5.03 -30.78 17.98
C GLU A 291 6.25 -30.36 17.15
N VAL A 292 6.46 -30.98 15.98
CA VAL A 292 7.54 -30.63 15.04
C VAL A 292 7.22 -29.32 14.36
N GLN A 293 5.96 -29.11 13.94
CA GLN A 293 5.50 -27.87 13.34
C GLN A 293 5.70 -26.67 14.30
N ASP A 294 5.27 -26.81 15.56
CA ASP A 294 5.46 -25.81 16.60
C ASP A 294 6.95 -25.52 16.85
N SER A 295 7.78 -26.57 16.92
CA SER A 295 9.24 -26.41 17.10
C SER A 295 9.88 -25.64 15.96
N ILE A 296 9.44 -25.83 14.70
CA ILE A 296 9.95 -25.06 13.55
C ILE A 296 9.56 -23.59 13.68
N ILE A 297 8.31 -23.30 14.04
CA ILE A 297 7.84 -21.92 14.21
C ILE A 297 8.59 -21.23 15.35
N ASP A 298 8.77 -21.89 16.48
CA ASP A 298 9.51 -21.37 17.62
C ASP A 298 10.98 -21.11 17.28
N PHE A 299 11.60 -21.98 16.50
CA PHE A 299 12.94 -21.77 15.96
C PHE A 299 13.01 -20.51 15.08
N MET A 300 12.03 -20.28 14.21
CA MET A 300 11.95 -19.07 13.38
C MET A 300 11.81 -17.82 14.26
N VAL A 301 10.95 -17.85 15.25
CA VAL A 301 10.75 -16.73 16.19
C VAL A 301 12.05 -16.43 16.97
N ALA A 302 12.74 -17.46 17.46
CA ALA A 302 13.99 -17.32 18.21
C ALA A 302 15.14 -16.74 17.33
N ASN A 303 15.10 -16.97 16.02
CA ASN A 303 16.12 -16.52 15.07
C ASN A 303 15.66 -15.37 14.15
N LYS A 304 14.60 -14.66 14.52
CA LYS A 304 13.98 -13.60 13.70
C LYS A 304 14.96 -12.57 13.14
N ASP A 305 16.00 -12.21 13.88
CA ASP A 305 17.00 -11.22 13.49
C ASP A 305 17.98 -11.74 12.40
N ARG A 306 17.98 -13.04 12.14
CA ARG A 306 18.79 -13.69 11.11
C ARG A 306 18.00 -14.02 9.85
N LEU A 307 16.67 -13.91 9.90
CA LEU A 307 15.80 -14.12 8.76
C LEU A 307 15.80 -12.86 7.88
N ARG A 308 16.10 -13.01 6.59
CA ARG A 308 16.03 -11.90 5.63
C ARG A 308 14.62 -11.72 5.09
N GLU A 309 13.98 -12.83 4.76
CA GLU A 309 12.60 -12.93 4.29
C GLU A 309 11.93 -14.10 5.00
N VAL A 310 10.69 -13.93 5.30
CA VAL A 310 9.91 -14.95 6.00
C VAL A 310 8.80 -15.39 5.09
#